data_b5ec15607425bf0e6496233c3c2f96f2
#
_entry.id   b5ec15607425bf0e6496233c3c2f96f2
#
_cell.length_a   1.000
_cell.length_b   1.000
_cell.length_c   1.000
_cell.angle_alpha   90.00
_cell.angle_beta   90.00
_cell.angle_gamma   90.00
#
_symmetry.space_group_name_H-M   'P 1'
#
loop_
_entity.id
_entity.type
_entity.pdbx_description
1 polymer ?
#
loop_
_entity_poly.entity_id
_entity_poly.type
_entity_poly.pdbx_seq_one_letter_code
_entity_poly.pdbx_strand_id
1 'polypeptide(L)'
;MENQLERLYAIDLLGILVHKYQDGQLEGEIIHQYKEESTPFFGVLDLIKKMEFQYDEWDYPQTSTRDRSFRKREKYNYPNRKGKKRLPDEAGTLEKFPIIQKRGKQSTFFIHTKYRQNATWQGDIFRVEEEACFPFKSVLRMLQIMDREMRKDQGEDA
;
A
#
# COMPACT_ATOMS: atom_id res chain seq x y z
N MET A 1 13.06 12.00 19.73
CA MET A 1 12.31 12.63 18.62
C MET A 1 11.37 11.63 18.01
N GLU A 2 10.11 11.98 17.97
CA GLU A 2 9.12 11.11 17.38
C GLU A 2 9.31 11.06 15.87
N ASN A 3 9.51 9.86 15.33
CA ASN A 3 9.71 9.66 13.92
C ASN A 3 8.37 9.88 13.18
N GLN A 4 8.40 10.58 12.03
CA GLN A 4 7.21 10.77 11.20
C GLN A 4 6.57 9.44 10.81
N LEU A 5 7.38 8.39 10.62
CA LEU A 5 6.89 7.06 10.31
C LEU A 5 6.01 6.50 11.44
N GLU A 6 6.38 6.75 12.69
CA GLU A 6 5.58 6.32 13.83
C GLU A 6 4.22 6.98 13.86
N ARG A 7 4.14 8.23 13.41
CA ARG A 7 2.87 8.95 13.31
C ARG A 7 2.00 8.41 12.20
N LEU A 8 2.61 7.88 11.16
CA LEU A 8 1.89 7.28 10.04
C LEU A 8 1.38 5.88 10.38
N TYR A 9 1.91 5.27 11.42
CA TYR A 9 1.65 3.87 11.75
C TYR A 9 0.16 3.59 11.88
N ALA A 10 -0.32 2.63 11.11
CA ALA A 10 -1.73 2.28 11.04
C ALA A 10 -1.87 0.76 11.01
N ILE A 11 -3.07 0.27 11.30
CA ILE A 11 -3.32 -1.18 11.32
C ILE A 11 -3.12 -1.83 9.94
N ASP A 12 -3.32 -1.07 8.86
CA ASP A 12 -3.21 -1.56 7.48
C ASP A 12 -1.94 -1.10 6.77
N LEU A 13 -0.91 -0.73 7.52
CA LEU A 13 0.33 -0.24 6.94
C LEU A 13 1.00 -1.33 6.10
N LEU A 14 1.30 -1.01 4.84
CA LEU A 14 2.10 -1.86 3.97
C LEU A 14 3.48 -1.24 3.77
N GLY A 15 4.51 -2.06 3.90
CA GLY A 15 5.86 -1.67 3.55
C GLY A 15 6.22 -2.19 2.17
N ILE A 16 6.78 -1.33 1.35
CA ILE A 16 7.26 -1.68 0.02
C ILE A 16 8.77 -1.55 0.02
N LEU A 17 9.44 -2.69 0.03
CA LEU A 17 10.90 -2.75 0.00
C LEU A 17 11.33 -2.88 -1.46
N VAL A 18 11.83 -1.78 -2.02
CA VAL A 18 12.28 -1.77 -3.41
C VAL A 18 13.72 -2.20 -3.46
N HIS A 19 13.99 -3.31 -4.15
CA HIS A 19 15.34 -3.83 -4.30
C HIS A 19 15.95 -3.45 -5.63
N LYS A 20 15.11 -3.22 -6.64
CA LYS A 20 15.57 -2.86 -7.97
C LYS A 20 14.56 -1.93 -8.65
N TYR A 21 15.06 -0.84 -9.18
CA TYR A 21 14.30 0.07 -10.03
C TYR A 21 15.22 0.53 -11.15
N GLN A 22 14.94 0.08 -12.36
CA GLN A 22 15.77 0.40 -13.53
C GLN A 22 14.89 0.37 -14.77
N ASP A 23 14.99 1.41 -15.59
CA ASP A 23 14.24 1.55 -16.84
C ASP A 23 12.72 1.34 -16.64
N GLY A 24 12.18 1.87 -15.52
CA GLY A 24 10.77 1.72 -15.19
C GLY A 24 10.40 0.37 -14.62
N GLN A 25 11.35 -0.57 -14.50
CA GLN A 25 11.12 -1.89 -13.91
C GLN A 25 11.29 -1.84 -12.41
N LEU A 26 10.23 -2.19 -11.69
CA LEU A 26 10.18 -2.13 -10.24
C LEU A 26 10.08 -3.55 -9.67
N GLU A 27 11.02 -3.91 -8.81
CA GLU A 27 11.04 -5.21 -8.15
C GLU A 27 11.33 -5.06 -6.66
N GLY A 28 10.72 -5.90 -5.85
CA GLY A 28 10.96 -5.88 -4.42
C GLY A 28 10.05 -6.80 -3.65
N GLU A 29 9.73 -6.40 -2.44
CA GLU A 29 8.91 -7.20 -1.51
C GLU A 29 7.91 -6.31 -0.80
N ILE A 30 6.72 -6.89 -0.53
CA ILE A 30 5.68 -6.25 0.27
C ILE A 30 5.71 -6.90 1.66
N ILE A 31 5.70 -6.08 2.69
CA ILE A 31 5.66 -6.53 4.08
C ILE A 31 4.49 -5.87 4.82
N HIS A 32 4.01 -6.56 5.85
CA HIS A 32 3.05 -5.97 6.80
C HIS A 32 3.25 -6.59 8.19
N GLN A 33 2.62 -5.99 9.18
CA GLN A 33 2.91 -6.33 10.57
C GLN A 33 2.30 -7.66 11.05
N TYR A 34 1.46 -8.30 10.28
CA TYR A 34 0.77 -9.53 10.71
C TYR A 34 1.36 -10.80 10.11
N LYS A 35 2.45 -10.68 9.37
CA LYS A 35 3.08 -11.80 8.69
C LYS A 35 4.59 -11.63 8.72
N GLU A 36 5.30 -12.67 9.11
CA GLU A 36 6.76 -12.61 9.14
C GLU A 36 7.37 -12.64 7.74
N GLU A 37 6.80 -13.46 6.86
CA GLU A 37 7.27 -13.58 5.49
C GLU A 37 6.83 -12.41 4.64
N SER A 38 7.69 -12.01 3.71
CA SER A 38 7.37 -11.00 2.72
C SER A 38 6.75 -11.62 1.47
N THR A 39 6.10 -10.78 0.67
CA THR A 39 5.53 -11.20 -0.61
C THR A 39 6.30 -10.50 -1.73
N PRO A 40 7.05 -11.24 -2.56
CA PRO A 40 7.79 -10.61 -3.65
C PRO A 40 6.86 -10.07 -4.73
N PHE A 41 7.28 -9.00 -5.38
CA PHE A 41 6.56 -8.47 -6.54
C PHE A 41 7.55 -8.16 -7.68
N PHE A 42 7.07 -8.31 -8.90
CA PHE A 42 7.84 -8.06 -10.12
C PHE A 42 7.01 -7.16 -11.04
N GLY A 43 7.34 -5.88 -11.06
CA GLY A 43 6.65 -4.90 -11.85
C GLY A 43 5.52 -4.19 -11.13
N VAL A 44 5.12 -3.07 -11.69
CA VAL A 44 4.11 -2.18 -11.09
C VAL A 44 2.74 -2.86 -11.02
N LEU A 45 2.33 -3.54 -12.08
CA LEU A 45 1.02 -4.19 -12.10
C LEU A 45 0.94 -5.28 -11.03
N ASP A 46 1.99 -6.08 -10.89
CA ASP A 46 2.06 -7.12 -9.87
C ASP A 46 2.00 -6.53 -8.47
N LEU A 47 2.71 -5.43 -8.24
CA LEU A 47 2.67 -4.70 -6.97
C LEU A 47 1.24 -4.28 -6.62
N ILE A 48 0.55 -3.63 -7.55
CA ILE A 48 -0.80 -3.13 -7.31
C ILE A 48 -1.78 -4.28 -7.06
N LYS A 49 -1.70 -5.35 -7.84
CA LYS A 49 -2.55 -6.53 -7.66
C LYS A 49 -2.36 -7.16 -6.28
N LYS A 50 -1.13 -7.27 -5.83
CA LYS A 50 -0.82 -7.89 -4.54
C LYS A 50 -1.21 -6.99 -3.37
N MET A 51 -1.07 -5.68 -3.51
CA MET A 51 -1.57 -4.73 -2.51
C MET A 51 -3.09 -4.82 -2.40
N GLU A 52 -3.79 -4.82 -3.53
CA GLU A 52 -5.25 -4.92 -3.54
C GLU A 52 -5.73 -6.24 -2.94
N PHE A 53 -5.05 -7.35 -3.30
CA PHE A 53 -5.34 -8.65 -2.72
C PHE A 53 -5.23 -8.59 -1.19
N GLN A 54 -4.20 -7.95 -0.67
CA GLN A 54 -4.00 -7.86 0.77
C GLN A 54 -5.11 -7.02 1.44
N TYR A 55 -5.49 -5.89 0.83
CA TYR A 55 -6.58 -5.08 1.36
C TYR A 55 -7.92 -5.84 1.31
N ASP A 56 -8.14 -6.62 0.28
CA ASP A 56 -9.35 -7.43 0.16
C ASP A 56 -9.38 -8.56 1.20
N GLU A 57 -8.23 -9.18 1.46
CA GLU A 57 -8.11 -10.20 2.51
C GLU A 57 -8.44 -9.62 3.88
N TRP A 58 -7.99 -8.40 4.15
CA TRP A 58 -8.30 -7.69 5.38
C TRP A 58 -9.70 -7.09 5.40
N ASP A 59 -10.33 -6.95 4.24
CA ASP A 59 -11.55 -6.16 4.05
C ASP A 59 -11.39 -4.76 4.66
N TYR A 60 -10.20 -4.17 4.45
CA TYR A 60 -9.87 -2.87 5.01
C TYR A 60 -8.67 -2.26 4.26
N PRO A 61 -8.74 -0.99 3.82
CA PRO A 61 -9.93 -0.17 3.82
C PRO A 61 -11.02 -0.77 2.94
N GLN A 62 -12.27 -0.58 3.34
CA GLN A 62 -13.39 -1.15 2.61
C GLN A 62 -13.59 -0.46 1.26
N THR A 63 -13.77 -1.24 0.20
CA THR A 63 -14.06 -0.69 -1.11
C THR A 63 -15.47 -0.13 -1.15
N SER A 64 -15.68 0.85 -2.05
CA SER A 64 -17.02 1.34 -2.33
C SER A 64 -17.85 0.21 -2.94
N THR A 65 -19.06 0.03 -2.44
CA THR A 65 -19.97 -0.99 -2.93
C THR A 65 -20.79 -0.50 -4.13
N ARG A 66 -20.58 0.73 -4.57
CA ARG A 66 -21.38 1.30 -5.65
C ARG A 66 -20.52 2.00 -6.68
N ASP A 67 -20.64 1.57 -7.92
CA ASP A 67 -20.11 2.32 -9.04
C ASP A 67 -20.94 3.58 -9.26
N ARG A 68 -20.27 4.67 -9.64
CA ARG A 68 -20.97 5.86 -10.08
C ARG A 68 -21.54 5.59 -11.46
N SER A 69 -22.83 5.30 -11.52
CA SER A 69 -23.53 5.02 -12.77
C SER A 69 -24.84 5.79 -12.80
N PHE A 70 -25.14 6.42 -13.93
CA PHE A 70 -26.45 7.03 -14.17
C PHE A 70 -27.50 6.01 -14.57
N ARG A 71 -27.11 4.76 -14.78
CA ARG A 71 -28.04 3.69 -15.15
C ARG A 71 -28.44 2.92 -13.91
N LYS A 72 -29.67 2.35 -13.97
CA LYS A 72 -30.15 1.41 -12.95
C LYS A 72 -29.18 0.23 -12.92
N ARG A 73 -28.66 -0.05 -11.75
CA ARG A 73 -27.51 -0.93 -11.63
C ARG A 73 -27.78 -2.38 -11.65
N GLU A 74 -26.86 -3.09 -12.27
CA GLU A 74 -26.60 -4.47 -11.93
C GLU A 74 -25.95 -4.51 -10.54
N LYS A 75 -26.38 -5.48 -9.74
CA LYS A 75 -25.74 -5.69 -8.43
C LYS A 75 -24.28 -6.06 -8.66
N TYR A 76 -23.39 -5.29 -8.06
CA TYR A 76 -21.99 -5.62 -8.09
C TYR A 76 -21.78 -6.89 -7.24
N ASN A 77 -21.22 -7.94 -7.83
CA ASN A 77 -20.96 -9.18 -7.12
C ASN A 77 -19.65 -9.08 -6.37
N TYR A 78 -19.72 -8.66 -5.11
CA TYR A 78 -18.57 -8.72 -4.22
C TYR A 78 -18.36 -10.16 -3.76
N PRO A 79 -17.08 -10.53 -3.48
CA PRO A 79 -16.82 -11.80 -2.84
C PRO A 79 -17.68 -11.96 -1.59
N ASN A 80 -18.21 -13.14 -1.38
CA ASN A 80 -18.97 -13.41 -0.17
C ASN A 80 -18.07 -13.31 1.04
N ARG A 81 -18.29 -12.28 1.87
CA ARG A 81 -17.51 -12.03 3.08
C ARG A 81 -18.20 -12.49 4.35
N LYS A 82 -19.31 -13.22 4.20
CA LYS A 82 -20.04 -13.71 5.35
C LYS A 82 -19.18 -14.65 6.17
N GLY A 83 -18.99 -14.32 7.44
CA GLY A 83 -18.17 -15.07 8.36
C GLY A 83 -16.68 -14.67 8.40
N LYS A 84 -16.23 -13.79 7.50
CA LYS A 84 -14.87 -13.24 7.57
C LYS A 84 -14.85 -12.07 8.53
N LYS A 85 -13.84 -12.07 9.42
CA LYS A 85 -13.58 -10.93 10.28
C LYS A 85 -12.74 -9.91 9.52
N ARG A 86 -13.10 -8.65 9.68
CA ARG A 86 -12.34 -7.54 9.11
C ARG A 86 -11.11 -7.24 9.95
N LEU A 87 -10.08 -6.67 9.33
CA LEU A 87 -8.85 -6.31 10.03
C LEU A 87 -9.09 -5.45 11.28
N PRO A 88 -9.95 -4.41 11.26
CA PRO A 88 -10.19 -3.63 12.48
C PRO A 88 -10.69 -4.47 13.65
N ASP A 89 -11.41 -5.54 13.38
CA ASP A 89 -11.97 -6.42 14.40
C ASP A 89 -10.92 -7.38 14.96
N GLU A 90 -9.90 -7.72 14.17
CA GLU A 90 -8.89 -8.71 14.53
C GLU A 90 -7.56 -8.13 14.98
N ALA A 91 -7.26 -6.89 14.59
CA ALA A 91 -5.91 -6.31 14.75
C ALA A 91 -5.37 -6.39 16.17
N GLY A 92 -6.24 -6.28 17.17
CA GLY A 92 -5.83 -6.33 18.57
C GLY A 92 -5.41 -7.72 19.05
N THR A 93 -5.82 -8.78 18.34
CA THR A 93 -5.55 -10.18 18.72
C THR A 93 -4.51 -10.86 17.84
N LEU A 94 -4.19 -10.27 16.68
CA LEU A 94 -3.21 -10.83 15.77
C LEU A 94 -1.78 -10.64 16.30
N GLU A 95 -0.95 -11.64 16.08
CA GLU A 95 0.47 -11.52 16.34
C GLU A 95 1.08 -10.46 15.41
N LYS A 96 1.96 -9.62 15.95
CA LYS A 96 2.56 -8.52 15.20
C LYS A 96 4.06 -8.69 15.10
N PHE A 97 4.58 -8.44 13.90
CA PHE A 97 6.00 -8.49 13.59
C PHE A 97 6.52 -7.10 13.30
N PRO A 98 7.74 -6.75 13.73
CA PRO A 98 8.28 -5.41 13.47
C PRO A 98 8.63 -5.25 11.99
N ILE A 99 8.14 -4.17 11.38
CA ILE A 99 8.39 -3.88 9.96
C ILE A 99 9.06 -2.54 9.73
N ILE A 100 8.94 -1.59 10.67
CA ILE A 100 9.40 -0.22 10.50
C ILE A 100 10.90 -0.14 10.22
N GLN A 101 11.68 -1.09 10.73
CA GLN A 101 13.13 -1.11 10.60
C GLN A 101 13.62 -1.83 9.34
N LYS A 102 12.75 -2.49 8.62
CA LYS A 102 13.12 -3.19 7.40
C LYS A 102 13.34 -2.21 6.26
N ARG A 103 14.32 -2.50 5.42
CA ARG A 103 14.74 -1.59 4.34
C ARG A 103 14.89 -2.34 3.03
N GLY A 104 14.45 -1.71 1.94
CA GLY A 104 14.75 -2.16 0.59
C GLY A 104 16.20 -1.84 0.23
N LYS A 105 16.74 -2.56 -0.72
CA LYS A 105 18.12 -2.33 -1.18
C LYS A 105 18.29 -0.98 -1.84
N GLN A 106 17.26 -0.49 -2.52
CA GLN A 106 17.30 0.78 -3.22
C GLN A 106 16.43 1.85 -2.58
N SER A 107 15.21 1.49 -2.17
CA SER A 107 14.27 2.45 -1.59
C SER A 107 13.28 1.74 -0.69
N THR A 108 12.71 2.47 0.26
CA THR A 108 11.74 1.93 1.21
C THR A 108 10.57 2.88 1.35
N PHE A 109 9.37 2.37 1.09
CA PHE A 109 8.14 3.13 1.25
C PHE A 109 7.20 2.43 2.21
N PHE A 110 6.53 3.21 3.05
CA PHE A 110 5.42 2.72 3.85
C PHE A 110 4.16 3.44 3.40
N ILE A 111 3.11 2.66 3.13
CA ILE A 111 1.88 3.18 2.54
C ILE A 111 0.72 2.93 3.49
N HIS A 112 0.03 4.02 3.85
CA HIS A 112 -1.23 3.97 4.56
C HIS A 112 -2.34 4.38 3.61
N THR A 113 -3.11 3.40 3.13
CA THR A 113 -4.28 3.66 2.29
C THR A 113 -5.47 3.86 3.20
N LYS A 114 -5.97 5.09 3.25
CA LYS A 114 -7.08 5.47 4.13
C LYS A 114 -8.44 5.09 3.55
N TYR A 115 -8.58 5.22 2.24
CA TYR A 115 -9.84 4.99 1.55
C TYR A 115 -9.59 4.27 0.23
N ARG A 116 -10.53 3.38 -0.13
CA ARG A 116 -10.57 2.72 -1.43
C ARG A 116 -11.93 2.98 -2.10
N GLN A 117 -12.35 4.23 -2.06
CA GLN A 117 -13.67 4.63 -2.59
C GLN A 117 -13.54 5.02 -4.06
N ASN A 118 -14.64 4.83 -4.82
CA ASN A 118 -14.72 5.21 -6.23
C ASN A 118 -13.64 4.53 -7.09
N ALA A 119 -13.34 3.27 -6.78
CA ALA A 119 -12.34 2.47 -7.48
C ALA A 119 -10.94 3.09 -7.48
N THR A 120 -10.63 3.90 -6.47
CA THR A 120 -9.28 4.47 -6.30
C THR A 120 -8.83 4.37 -4.85
N TRP A 121 -7.51 4.48 -4.66
CA TRP A 121 -6.93 4.51 -3.33
C TRP A 121 -6.53 5.92 -2.97
N GLN A 122 -6.78 6.29 -1.72
CA GLN A 122 -6.39 7.58 -1.17
C GLN A 122 -5.71 7.36 0.18
N GLY A 123 -4.61 8.04 0.40
CA GLY A 123 -3.86 7.88 1.63
C GLY A 123 -2.58 8.67 1.66
N ASP A 124 -1.60 8.13 2.37
CA ASP A 124 -0.28 8.73 2.50
C ASP A 124 0.79 7.70 2.19
N ILE A 125 1.85 8.15 1.52
CA ILE A 125 3.05 7.36 1.28
C ILE A 125 4.24 8.05 1.94
N PHE A 126 4.98 7.28 2.73
CA PHE A 126 6.16 7.76 3.43
C PHE A 126 7.41 7.12 2.84
N ARG A 127 8.36 7.94 2.43
CA ARG A 127 9.66 7.46 1.99
C ARG A 127 10.66 7.56 3.14
N VAL A 128 11.22 6.41 3.53
CA VAL A 128 12.08 6.32 4.72
C VAL A 128 13.39 7.08 4.52
N GLU A 129 14.03 6.92 3.36
CA GLU A 129 15.36 7.50 3.08
C GLU A 129 15.37 9.02 3.12
N GLU A 130 14.23 9.64 2.76
CA GLU A 130 14.08 11.10 2.76
C GLU A 130 13.31 11.63 3.98
N GLU A 131 12.79 10.73 4.81
CA GLU A 131 11.90 11.06 5.92
C GLU A 131 10.76 11.98 5.49
N ALA A 132 10.20 11.71 4.32
CA ALA A 132 9.18 12.56 3.70
C ALA A 132 7.87 11.81 3.51
N CYS A 133 6.77 12.47 3.82
CA CYS A 133 5.42 11.93 3.69
C CYS A 133 4.66 12.71 2.63
N PHE A 134 3.99 12.00 1.73
CA PHE A 134 3.25 12.61 0.62
C PHE A 134 1.83 12.07 0.59
N PRO A 135 0.82 12.94 0.51
CA PRO A 135 -0.55 12.48 0.29
C PRO A 135 -0.76 12.05 -1.15
N PHE A 136 -1.61 11.05 -1.35
CA PHE A 136 -2.05 10.68 -2.69
C PHE A 136 -3.56 10.49 -2.73
N LYS A 137 -4.18 10.81 -3.87
CA LYS A 137 -5.62 10.69 -4.09
C LYS A 137 -5.96 9.66 -5.16
N SER A 138 -4.96 8.97 -5.69
CA SER A 138 -5.15 7.92 -6.68
C SER A 138 -3.95 6.98 -6.68
N VAL A 139 -4.15 5.77 -7.20
CA VAL A 139 -3.05 4.82 -7.41
C VAL A 139 -2.00 5.42 -8.33
N LEU A 140 -2.44 6.09 -9.39
CA LEU A 140 -1.52 6.73 -10.33
C LEU A 140 -0.62 7.75 -9.62
N ARG A 141 -1.21 8.60 -8.76
CA ARG A 141 -0.40 9.58 -8.02
C ARG A 141 0.60 8.91 -7.09
N MET A 142 0.17 7.83 -6.41
CA MET A 142 1.08 7.04 -5.57
C MET A 142 2.28 6.54 -6.36
N LEU A 143 2.04 6.00 -7.55
CA LEU A 143 3.09 5.48 -8.42
C LEU A 143 4.00 6.60 -8.94
N GLN A 144 3.43 7.77 -9.25
CA GLN A 144 4.21 8.93 -9.69
C GLN A 144 5.15 9.42 -8.58
N ILE A 145 4.69 9.41 -7.35
CA ILE A 145 5.51 9.78 -6.19
C ILE A 145 6.68 8.80 -6.04
N MET A 146 6.41 7.50 -6.10
CA MET A 146 7.44 6.48 -6.01
C MET A 146 8.48 6.65 -7.13
N ASP A 147 8.02 6.82 -8.35
CA ASP A 147 8.90 7.02 -9.50
C ASP A 147 9.79 8.26 -9.32
N ARG A 148 9.19 9.39 -8.96
CA ARG A 148 9.93 10.62 -8.73
C ARG A 148 11.02 10.46 -7.66
N GLU A 149 10.66 9.84 -6.54
CA GLU A 149 11.59 9.68 -5.43
C GLU A 149 12.74 8.72 -5.77
N MET A 150 12.45 7.67 -6.52
CA MET A 150 13.50 6.72 -6.95
C MET A 150 14.41 7.29 -8.03
N ARG A 151 13.89 8.18 -8.87
CA ARG A 151 14.71 8.87 -9.89
C ARG A 151 15.72 9.80 -9.25
N LYS A 152 15.38 10.44 -8.14
CA LYS A 152 16.34 11.27 -7.39
C LYS A 152 17.56 10.47 -6.97
N ASP A 153 17.37 9.21 -6.57
CA ASP A 153 18.46 8.33 -6.17
C ASP A 153 19.39 7.99 -7.33
N GLN A 154 18.87 8.02 -8.55
CA GLN A 154 19.66 7.73 -9.75
C GLN A 154 20.32 8.97 -10.33
N GLY A 155 20.18 10.12 -9.66
CA GLY A 155 20.72 11.38 -10.13
C GLY A 155 19.93 12.02 -11.27
N GLU A 156 18.73 11.52 -11.53
CA GLU A 156 17.84 12.11 -12.53
C GLU A 156 17.00 13.22 -11.90
N ASP A 157 16.94 14.36 -12.57
CA ASP A 157 16.05 15.45 -12.16
C ASP A 157 14.59 15.03 -12.39
N ALA A 158 13.81 15.22 -11.36
CA ALA A 158 12.39 14.90 -11.41
C ALA A 158 11.61 15.92 -12.24
#